data_b78cdfc4d8b3efd178640b9727dd65f6
#
_entry.id   b78cdfc4d8b3efd178640b9727dd65f6
#
_cell.length_a   1.000
_cell.length_b   1.000
_cell.length_c   1.000
_cell.angle_alpha   90.00
_cell.angle_beta   90.00
_cell.angle_gamma   90.00
#
_symmetry.space_group_name_H-M   'P 1'
#
loop_
_entity.id
_entity.type
_entity.pdbx_description
1 polymer ?
#
loop_
_entity_poly.entity_id
_entity_poly.type
_entity_poly.pdbx_seq_one_letter_code
_entity_poly.pdbx_strand_id
1 'polypeptide(L)'
;GDVAGMGADLFDSNVAAMASALVIAQSLSGTGFNNVSMVFCYAILGLFASIIGIATARVGKKGPTSALNSSTYVTTAIYLVLTAIATAVFPGFSWRIWGAAAVGLLVGVIIGITTDYFTDDTKPIVQKVAHASSSGPAFTVLSGISYGFISALPAMVGIAVSALVAYKLCEPMGEGYAIFGISMAAVGMLSIVGMIISNDAYGPIV
;
A
#
# COMPACT_ATOMS: atom_id res chain seq x y z
N GLY A 1 20.16 -12.05 -0.31
CA GLY A 1 20.43 -10.59 -0.46
C GLY A 1 19.17 -9.83 -0.81
N ASP A 2 18.46 -10.28 -1.85
CA ASP A 2 17.31 -9.55 -2.41
C ASP A 2 16.15 -9.41 -1.42
N VAL A 3 15.80 -10.48 -0.70
CA VAL A 3 14.74 -10.45 0.33
C VAL A 3 15.07 -9.44 1.44
N ALA A 4 16.32 -9.40 1.90
CA ALA A 4 16.74 -8.46 2.93
C ALA A 4 16.76 -7.01 2.42
N GLY A 5 17.17 -6.79 1.17
CA GLY A 5 17.16 -5.47 0.53
C GLY A 5 15.75 -4.92 0.36
N MET A 6 14.83 -5.70 -0.19
CA MET A 6 13.41 -5.31 -0.33
C MET A 6 12.74 -5.08 1.02
N GLY A 7 13.00 -5.93 2.00
CA GLY A 7 12.49 -5.75 3.35
C GLY A 7 12.98 -4.47 4.01
N ALA A 8 14.25 -4.11 3.83
CA ALA A 8 14.82 -2.87 4.35
C ALA A 8 14.19 -1.62 3.69
N ASP A 9 13.99 -1.63 2.37
CA ASP A 9 13.38 -0.53 1.62
C ASP A 9 11.93 -0.28 2.04
N LEU A 10 11.14 -1.34 2.14
CA LEU A 10 9.74 -1.25 2.60
C LEU A 10 9.64 -0.83 4.07
N PHE A 11 10.57 -1.26 4.91
CA PHE A 11 10.63 -0.84 6.31
C PHE A 11 10.92 0.66 6.41
N ASP A 12 11.92 1.16 5.67
CA ASP A 12 12.27 2.58 5.64
C ASP A 12 11.10 3.44 5.17
N SER A 13 10.43 3.05 4.09
CA SER A 13 9.24 3.73 3.56
C SER A 13 8.10 3.78 4.57
N ASN A 14 7.86 2.69 5.30
CA ASN A 14 6.82 2.63 6.34
C ASN A 14 7.16 3.54 7.52
N VAL A 15 8.42 3.52 7.99
CA VAL A 15 8.89 4.40 9.06
C VAL A 15 8.76 5.86 8.65
N ALA A 16 9.16 6.23 7.43
CA ALA A 16 9.04 7.59 6.92
C ALA A 16 7.58 8.07 6.87
N ALA A 17 6.66 7.23 6.38
CA ALA A 17 5.23 7.56 6.35
C ALA A 17 4.65 7.74 7.77
N MET A 18 4.98 6.84 8.70
CA MET A 18 4.55 6.95 10.09
C MET A 18 5.14 8.18 10.77
N ALA A 19 6.43 8.45 10.61
CA ALA A 19 7.09 9.62 11.18
C ALA A 19 6.45 10.92 10.69
N SER A 20 6.19 11.03 9.39
CA SER A 20 5.49 12.17 8.80
C SER A 20 4.09 12.36 9.39
N ALA A 21 3.32 11.27 9.48
CA ALA A 21 1.97 11.30 10.06
C ALA A 21 2.00 11.71 11.54
N LEU A 22 2.97 11.22 12.32
CA LEU A 22 3.11 11.54 13.74
C LEU A 22 3.48 13.01 13.96
N VAL A 23 4.39 13.57 13.16
CA VAL A 23 4.77 15.00 13.24
C VAL A 23 3.55 15.88 12.98
N ILE A 24 2.77 15.57 11.95
CA ILE A 24 1.55 16.33 11.63
C ILE A 24 0.49 16.10 12.71
N ALA A 25 0.30 14.87 13.20
CA ALA A 25 -0.63 14.58 14.29
C ALA A 25 -0.29 15.35 15.58
N GLN A 26 0.99 15.49 15.89
CA GLN A 26 1.46 16.24 17.04
C GLN A 26 1.18 17.75 16.91
N SER A 27 1.32 18.32 15.71
CA SER A 27 1.00 19.73 15.45
C SER A 27 -0.50 20.03 15.62
N LEU A 28 -1.36 19.02 15.50
CA LEU A 28 -2.81 19.09 15.70
C LEU A 28 -3.23 18.74 17.14
N SER A 29 -2.29 18.66 18.08
CA SER A 29 -2.59 18.37 19.49
C SER A 29 -3.47 19.47 20.11
N GLY A 30 -4.47 19.06 20.90
CA GLY A 30 -5.39 20.01 21.55
C GLY A 30 -6.69 20.27 20.78
N THR A 31 -6.88 19.67 19.60
CA THR A 31 -8.11 19.81 18.80
C THR A 31 -9.28 18.91 19.24
N GLY A 32 -9.09 18.14 20.33
CA GLY A 32 -10.10 17.19 20.84
C GLY A 32 -10.06 15.81 20.19
N PHE A 33 -9.18 15.60 19.20
CA PHE A 33 -8.96 14.31 18.57
C PHE A 33 -7.64 13.67 19.03
N ASN A 34 -7.63 12.34 19.16
CA ASN A 34 -6.46 11.56 19.54
C ASN A 34 -5.64 11.15 18.30
N ASN A 35 -5.16 12.12 17.54
CA ASN A 35 -4.54 11.91 16.22
C ASN A 35 -3.28 11.03 16.31
N VAL A 36 -2.40 11.26 17.29
CA VAL A 36 -1.18 10.46 17.51
C VAL A 36 -1.53 9.01 17.82
N SER A 37 -2.48 8.80 18.73
CA SER A 37 -2.95 7.43 19.07
C SER A 37 -3.57 6.73 17.88
N MET A 38 -4.23 7.47 16.99
CA MET A 38 -4.83 6.92 15.78
C MET A 38 -3.77 6.40 14.80
N VAL A 39 -2.67 7.15 14.60
CA VAL A 39 -1.55 6.70 13.74
C VAL A 39 -0.97 5.39 14.26
N PHE A 40 -0.61 5.33 15.56
CA PHE A 40 -0.07 4.11 16.15
C PHE A 40 -1.05 2.94 16.12
N CYS A 41 -2.31 3.19 16.44
CA CYS A 41 -3.34 2.16 16.41
C CYS A 41 -3.47 1.54 15.00
N TYR A 42 -3.51 2.36 13.97
CA TYR A 42 -3.64 1.89 12.59
C TYR A 42 -2.41 1.11 12.13
N ALA A 43 -1.20 1.55 12.51
CA ALA A 43 0.03 0.82 12.21
C ALA A 43 0.04 -0.57 12.89
N ILE A 44 -0.31 -0.63 14.18
CA ILE A 44 -0.38 -1.89 14.93
C ILE A 44 -1.43 -2.83 14.32
N LEU A 45 -2.62 -2.32 14.00
CA LEU A 45 -3.67 -3.12 13.38
C LEU A 45 -3.28 -3.61 11.98
N GLY A 46 -2.46 -2.85 11.25
CA GLY A 46 -1.88 -3.27 9.97
C GLY A 46 -0.95 -4.47 10.12
N LEU A 47 -0.10 -4.47 11.14
CA LEU A 47 0.74 -5.63 11.45
C LEU A 47 -0.08 -6.85 11.84
N PHE A 48 -1.10 -6.70 12.69
CA PHE A 48 -2.00 -7.80 13.04
C PHE A 48 -2.76 -8.34 11.82
N ALA A 49 -3.28 -7.46 10.96
CA ALA A 49 -3.93 -7.88 9.73
C ALA A 49 -2.98 -8.66 8.81
N SER A 50 -1.72 -8.21 8.69
CA SER A 50 -0.71 -8.91 7.90
C SER A 50 -0.38 -10.30 8.46
N ILE A 51 -0.24 -10.44 9.78
CA ILE A 51 0.01 -11.74 10.43
C ILE A 51 -1.15 -12.71 10.15
N ILE A 52 -2.39 -12.25 10.28
CA ILE A 52 -3.57 -13.07 9.99
C ILE A 52 -3.62 -13.42 8.49
N GLY A 53 -3.34 -12.45 7.62
CA GLY A 53 -3.30 -12.65 6.17
C GLY A 53 -2.28 -13.70 5.76
N ILE A 54 -1.06 -13.63 6.29
CA ILE A 54 -0.01 -14.62 6.04
C ILE A 54 -0.42 -16.01 6.57
N ALA A 55 -1.01 -16.07 7.77
CA ALA A 55 -1.48 -17.33 8.34
C ALA A 55 -2.62 -17.98 7.54
N THR A 56 -3.41 -17.16 6.80
CA THR A 56 -4.49 -17.65 5.92
C THR A 56 -4.01 -17.99 4.51
N ALA A 57 -2.77 -17.66 4.17
CA ALA A 57 -2.19 -17.97 2.86
C ALA A 57 -2.09 -19.49 2.69
N ARG A 58 -2.85 -20.03 1.75
CA ARG A 58 -2.84 -21.46 1.41
C ARG A 58 -2.65 -21.62 -0.08
N VAL A 59 -1.61 -22.35 -0.46
CA VAL A 59 -1.38 -22.72 -1.86
C VAL A 59 -2.44 -23.74 -2.28
N GLY A 60 -3.37 -23.29 -3.12
CA GLY A 60 -4.43 -24.11 -3.69
C GLY A 60 -4.08 -24.63 -5.08
N LYS A 61 -5.06 -25.24 -5.76
CA LYS A 61 -4.92 -25.74 -7.14
C LYS A 61 -4.60 -24.68 -8.21
N LYS A 62 -4.77 -23.39 -7.89
CA LYS A 62 -4.55 -22.26 -8.80
C LYS A 62 -3.11 -21.72 -8.81
N GLY A 63 -2.23 -22.33 -8.04
CA GLY A 63 -0.83 -21.92 -7.99
C GLY A 63 -0.50 -20.87 -6.90
N PRO A 64 0.80 -20.61 -6.68
CA PRO A 64 1.27 -19.73 -5.61
C PRO A 64 0.84 -18.27 -5.78
N THR A 65 0.97 -17.70 -6.96
CA THR A 65 0.61 -16.30 -7.27
C THR A 65 -0.85 -15.99 -6.91
N SER A 66 -1.77 -16.92 -7.23
CA SER A 66 -3.18 -16.77 -6.88
C SER A 66 -3.42 -16.81 -5.35
N ALA A 67 -2.62 -17.60 -4.63
CA ALA A 67 -2.69 -17.66 -3.17
C ALA A 67 -2.21 -16.36 -2.52
N LEU A 68 -1.12 -15.78 -3.03
CA LEU A 68 -0.55 -14.53 -2.56
C LEU A 68 -1.52 -13.36 -2.80
N ASN A 69 -2.07 -13.24 -4.00
CA ASN A 69 -3.06 -12.22 -4.31
C ASN A 69 -4.33 -12.34 -3.46
N SER A 70 -4.81 -13.57 -3.25
CA SER A 70 -5.96 -13.83 -2.37
C SER A 70 -5.67 -13.42 -0.93
N SER A 71 -4.48 -13.72 -0.41
CA SER A 71 -4.07 -13.32 0.94
C SER A 71 -3.98 -11.80 1.09
N THR A 72 -3.52 -11.09 0.06
CA THR A 72 -3.50 -9.62 0.06
C THR A 72 -4.91 -9.04 0.16
N TYR A 73 -5.89 -9.57 -0.57
CA TYR A 73 -7.28 -9.12 -0.47
C TYR A 73 -7.89 -9.42 0.89
N VAL A 74 -7.60 -10.58 1.45
CA VAL A 74 -8.07 -10.96 2.80
C VAL A 74 -7.45 -10.03 3.85
N THR A 75 -6.15 -9.76 3.78
CA THR A 75 -5.45 -8.83 4.68
C THR A 75 -6.05 -7.42 4.59
N THR A 76 -6.31 -6.94 3.38
CA THR A 76 -6.95 -5.65 3.13
C THR A 76 -8.32 -5.55 3.79
N ALA A 77 -9.16 -6.57 3.61
CA ALA A 77 -10.48 -6.62 4.22
C ALA A 77 -10.41 -6.65 5.75
N ILE A 78 -9.52 -7.47 6.31
CA ILE A 78 -9.30 -7.56 7.78
C ILE A 78 -8.84 -6.20 8.32
N TYR A 79 -7.89 -5.54 7.66
CA TYR A 79 -7.41 -4.22 8.08
C TYR A 79 -8.53 -3.18 8.10
N LEU A 80 -9.35 -3.10 7.04
CA LEU A 80 -10.47 -2.17 6.97
C LEU A 80 -11.47 -2.40 8.09
N VAL A 81 -11.79 -3.65 8.39
CA VAL A 81 -12.71 -4.00 9.48
C VAL A 81 -12.12 -3.66 10.85
N LEU A 82 -10.87 -4.03 11.09
CA LEU A 82 -10.21 -3.76 12.38
C LEU A 82 -10.08 -2.25 12.65
N THR A 83 -9.68 -1.48 11.66
CA THR A 83 -9.56 -0.02 11.81
C THR A 83 -10.91 0.67 11.91
N ALA A 84 -11.98 0.15 11.26
CA ALA A 84 -13.34 0.64 11.44
C ALA A 84 -13.83 0.39 12.87
N ILE A 85 -13.61 -0.82 13.40
CA ILE A 85 -13.96 -1.15 14.78
C ILE A 85 -13.19 -0.24 15.76
N ALA A 86 -11.88 -0.06 15.55
CA ALA A 86 -11.08 0.83 16.38
C ALA A 86 -11.60 2.27 16.34
N THR A 87 -11.98 2.77 15.17
CA THR A 87 -12.55 4.10 15.01
C THR A 87 -13.91 4.25 15.71
N ALA A 88 -14.69 3.19 15.77
CA ALA A 88 -15.98 3.18 16.47
C ALA A 88 -15.85 3.10 18.00
N VAL A 89 -14.82 2.38 18.48
CA VAL A 89 -14.64 2.09 19.92
C VAL A 89 -13.84 3.18 20.63
N PHE A 90 -12.80 3.71 19.99
CA PHE A 90 -11.93 4.69 20.66
C PHE A 90 -12.48 6.12 20.53
N PRO A 91 -12.72 6.81 21.64
CA PRO A 91 -13.16 8.20 21.61
C PRO A 91 -12.04 9.10 21.05
N GLY A 92 -12.43 10.07 20.24
CA GLY A 92 -11.48 10.99 19.60
C GLY A 92 -10.88 10.48 18.28
N PHE A 93 -11.31 9.32 17.76
CA PHE A 93 -11.00 8.87 16.41
C PHE A 93 -12.04 9.41 15.43
N SER A 94 -11.59 9.83 14.24
CA SER A 94 -12.46 10.42 13.23
C SER A 94 -12.70 9.49 12.05
N TRP A 95 -13.96 9.31 11.67
CA TRP A 95 -14.35 8.56 10.46
C TRP A 95 -13.82 9.16 9.16
N ARG A 96 -13.57 10.48 9.12
CA ARG A 96 -12.98 11.14 7.95
C ARG A 96 -11.53 10.73 7.76
N ILE A 97 -10.77 10.65 8.85
CA ILE A 97 -9.38 10.19 8.84
C ILE A 97 -9.32 8.69 8.51
N TRP A 98 -10.25 7.88 9.05
CA TRP A 98 -10.40 6.49 8.65
C TRP A 98 -10.66 6.35 7.14
N GLY A 99 -11.56 7.17 6.61
CA GLY A 99 -11.86 7.20 5.18
C GLY A 99 -10.63 7.55 4.33
N ALA A 100 -9.79 8.49 4.76
CA ALA A 100 -8.54 8.83 4.09
C ALA A 100 -7.57 7.63 4.08
N ALA A 101 -7.37 6.95 5.21
CA ALA A 101 -6.55 5.75 5.29
C ALA A 101 -7.10 4.60 4.42
N ALA A 102 -8.41 4.41 4.40
CA ALA A 102 -9.08 3.40 3.59
C ALA A 102 -8.89 3.66 2.07
N VAL A 103 -9.02 4.92 1.64
CA VAL A 103 -8.74 5.31 0.24
C VAL A 103 -7.29 5.03 -0.11
N GLY A 104 -6.33 5.38 0.75
CA GLY A 104 -4.92 5.08 0.55
C GLY A 104 -4.68 3.58 0.37
N LEU A 105 -5.21 2.76 1.25
CA LEU A 105 -5.11 1.30 1.17
C LEU A 105 -5.69 0.74 -0.14
N LEU A 106 -6.90 1.16 -0.52
CA LEU A 106 -7.54 0.69 -1.76
C LEU A 106 -6.73 1.07 -3.00
N VAL A 107 -6.21 2.30 -3.03
CA VAL A 107 -5.32 2.73 -4.12
C VAL A 107 -4.02 1.91 -4.11
N GLY A 108 -3.44 1.60 -2.95
CA GLY A 108 -2.28 0.72 -2.83
C GLY A 108 -2.53 -0.67 -3.43
N VAL A 109 -3.70 -1.26 -3.17
CA VAL A 109 -4.11 -2.54 -3.78
C VAL A 109 -4.25 -2.43 -5.30
N ILE A 110 -4.86 -1.35 -5.79
CA ILE A 110 -5.00 -1.12 -7.24
C ILE A 110 -3.63 -0.98 -7.91
N ILE A 111 -2.70 -0.25 -7.27
CA ILE A 111 -1.32 -0.11 -7.76
C ILE A 111 -0.65 -1.49 -7.79
N GLY A 112 -0.80 -2.31 -6.74
CA GLY A 112 -0.27 -3.67 -6.69
C GLY A 112 -0.77 -4.55 -7.83
N ILE A 113 -2.09 -4.56 -8.10
CA ILE A 113 -2.69 -5.31 -9.21
C ILE A 113 -2.14 -4.81 -10.56
N THR A 114 -1.98 -3.50 -10.71
CA THR A 114 -1.47 -2.91 -11.94
C THR A 114 0.00 -3.29 -12.16
N THR A 115 0.80 -3.25 -11.10
CA THR A 115 2.22 -3.64 -11.13
C THR A 115 2.35 -5.12 -11.51
N ASP A 116 1.57 -6.01 -10.90
CA ASP A 116 1.52 -7.43 -11.22
C ASP A 116 1.23 -7.65 -12.73
N TYR A 117 0.28 -6.90 -13.28
CA TYR A 117 -0.03 -6.99 -14.73
C TYR A 117 1.16 -6.63 -15.64
N PHE A 118 2.03 -5.70 -15.22
CA PHE A 118 3.18 -5.27 -16.01
C PHE A 118 4.44 -6.11 -15.77
N THR A 119 4.48 -6.92 -14.70
CA THR A 119 5.66 -7.69 -14.29
C THR A 119 5.49 -9.20 -14.42
N ASP A 120 4.25 -9.71 -14.47
CA ASP A 120 3.95 -11.14 -14.60
C ASP A 120 4.37 -11.65 -16.00
N ASP A 121 5.20 -12.66 -16.03
CA ASP A 121 5.77 -13.29 -17.23
C ASP A 121 4.72 -13.90 -18.18
N THR A 122 3.56 -14.23 -17.64
CA THR A 122 2.42 -14.76 -18.43
C THR A 122 1.71 -13.68 -19.25
N LYS A 123 1.95 -12.41 -18.95
CA LYS A 123 1.24 -11.29 -19.59
C LYS A 123 1.83 -10.91 -20.97
N PRO A 124 0.96 -10.52 -21.91
CA PRO A 124 1.41 -10.19 -23.27
C PRO A 124 2.39 -9.02 -23.33
N ILE A 125 2.40 -8.12 -22.34
CA ILE A 125 3.33 -6.99 -22.28
C ILE A 125 4.75 -7.49 -22.01
N VAL A 126 4.94 -8.35 -21.02
CA VAL A 126 6.24 -8.93 -20.68
C VAL A 126 6.76 -9.80 -21.81
N GLN A 127 5.87 -10.59 -22.44
CA GLN A 127 6.23 -11.39 -23.61
C GLN A 127 6.66 -10.54 -24.82
N LYS A 128 6.08 -9.35 -25.03
CA LYS A 128 6.53 -8.41 -26.08
C LYS A 128 7.94 -7.90 -25.79
N VAL A 129 8.27 -7.58 -24.55
CA VAL A 129 9.64 -7.17 -24.17
C VAL A 129 10.62 -8.33 -24.36
N ALA A 130 10.25 -9.54 -23.98
CA ALA A 130 11.04 -10.75 -24.19
C ALA A 130 11.27 -11.01 -25.69
N HIS A 131 10.25 -10.83 -26.52
CA HIS A 131 10.36 -10.95 -27.99
C HIS A 131 11.28 -9.87 -28.58
N ALA A 132 11.20 -8.61 -28.11
CA ALA A 132 12.08 -7.54 -28.55
C ALA A 132 13.55 -7.84 -28.19
N SER A 133 13.80 -8.55 -27.11
CA SER A 133 15.13 -8.94 -26.66
C SER A 133 15.84 -9.88 -27.66
N SER A 134 15.11 -10.64 -28.45
CA SER A 134 15.68 -11.50 -29.49
C SER A 134 16.36 -10.71 -30.62
N SER A 135 15.99 -9.43 -30.79
CA SER A 135 16.57 -8.53 -31.80
C SER A 135 17.85 -7.80 -31.31
N GLY A 136 18.22 -7.98 -30.05
CA GLY A 136 19.47 -7.47 -29.49
C GLY A 136 19.29 -6.56 -28.25
N PRO A 137 20.39 -6.25 -27.53
CA PRO A 137 20.32 -5.54 -26.25
C PRO A 137 19.68 -4.14 -26.34
N ALA A 138 19.90 -3.42 -27.44
CA ALA A 138 19.33 -2.09 -27.63
C ALA A 138 17.80 -2.11 -27.65
N PHE A 139 17.20 -3.12 -28.29
CA PHE A 139 15.75 -3.28 -28.32
C PHE A 139 15.18 -3.68 -26.96
N THR A 140 15.92 -4.49 -26.18
CA THR A 140 15.55 -4.83 -24.81
C THR A 140 15.48 -3.59 -23.92
N VAL A 141 16.52 -2.76 -23.95
CA VAL A 141 16.60 -1.52 -23.17
C VAL A 141 15.49 -0.55 -23.57
N LEU A 142 15.30 -0.32 -24.87
CA LEU A 142 14.28 0.60 -25.36
C LEU A 142 12.87 0.15 -24.98
N SER A 143 12.55 -1.13 -25.20
CA SER A 143 11.25 -1.69 -24.84
C SER A 143 11.02 -1.68 -23.33
N GLY A 144 12.03 -2.07 -22.54
CA GLY A 144 11.95 -2.08 -21.08
C GLY A 144 11.69 -0.69 -20.51
N ILE A 145 12.42 0.33 -20.97
CA ILE A 145 12.21 1.73 -20.54
C ILE A 145 10.81 2.20 -20.95
N SER A 146 10.37 1.93 -22.17
CA SER A 146 9.05 2.36 -22.66
C SER A 146 7.91 1.77 -21.82
N TYR A 147 7.93 0.47 -21.58
CA TYR A 147 6.91 -0.19 -20.75
C TYR A 147 7.05 0.18 -19.26
N GLY A 148 8.26 0.44 -18.77
CA GLY A 148 8.50 0.95 -17.43
C GLY A 148 7.83 2.31 -17.20
N PHE A 149 7.94 3.25 -18.14
CA PHE A 149 7.22 4.54 -18.05
C PHE A 149 5.70 4.37 -18.10
N ILE A 150 5.20 3.47 -18.95
CA ILE A 150 3.76 3.20 -19.04
C ILE A 150 3.25 2.59 -17.72
N SER A 151 3.99 1.70 -17.09
CA SER A 151 3.61 1.06 -15.82
C SER A 151 3.59 2.02 -14.63
N ALA A 152 4.42 3.06 -14.65
CA ALA A 152 4.45 4.07 -13.59
C ALA A 152 3.22 5.01 -13.61
N LEU A 153 2.60 5.23 -14.78
CA LEU A 153 1.51 6.18 -14.94
C LEU A 153 0.28 5.86 -14.06
N PRO A 154 -0.26 4.63 -14.02
CA PRO A 154 -1.37 4.28 -13.14
C PRO A 154 -1.06 4.50 -11.66
N ALA A 155 0.18 4.21 -11.24
CA ALA A 155 0.61 4.43 -9.85
C ALA A 155 0.63 5.92 -9.52
N MET A 156 1.19 6.76 -10.38
CA MET A 156 1.23 8.22 -10.19
C MET A 156 -0.18 8.82 -10.13
N VAL A 157 -1.07 8.41 -11.04
CA VAL A 157 -2.46 8.85 -11.04
C VAL A 157 -3.19 8.38 -9.77
N GLY A 158 -2.98 7.14 -9.37
CA GLY A 158 -3.56 6.57 -8.15
C GLY A 158 -3.15 7.35 -6.91
N ILE A 159 -1.87 7.65 -6.75
CA ILE A 159 -1.35 8.45 -5.63
C ILE A 159 -1.95 9.87 -5.63
N ALA A 160 -2.00 10.54 -6.80
CA ALA A 160 -2.56 11.87 -6.91
C ALA A 160 -4.05 11.89 -6.55
N VAL A 161 -4.83 10.91 -7.02
CA VAL A 161 -6.25 10.76 -6.70
C VAL A 161 -6.43 10.48 -5.20
N SER A 162 -5.64 9.57 -4.63
CA SER A 162 -5.68 9.27 -3.20
C SER A 162 -5.42 10.52 -2.35
N ALA A 163 -4.39 11.29 -2.69
CA ALA A 163 -4.05 12.52 -1.99
C ALA A 163 -5.17 13.58 -2.09
N LEU A 164 -5.75 13.76 -3.28
CA LEU A 164 -6.86 14.70 -3.48
C LEU A 164 -8.12 14.30 -2.72
N VAL A 165 -8.47 13.02 -2.73
CA VAL A 165 -9.64 12.53 -2.00
C VAL A 165 -9.42 12.65 -0.49
N ALA A 166 -8.25 12.26 0.02
CA ALA A 166 -7.91 12.39 1.43
C ALA A 166 -7.91 13.85 1.89
N TYR A 167 -7.36 14.76 1.07
CA TYR A 167 -7.40 16.20 1.31
C TYR A 167 -8.84 16.70 1.47
N LYS A 168 -9.68 16.43 0.47
CA LYS A 168 -11.08 16.88 0.46
C LYS A 168 -11.92 16.29 1.58
N LEU A 169 -11.63 15.05 1.97
CA LEU A 169 -12.35 14.37 3.04
C LEU A 169 -12.05 14.97 4.42
N CYS A 170 -10.80 15.40 4.64
CA CYS A 170 -10.33 15.92 5.93
C CYS A 170 -10.34 17.46 6.02
N GLU A 171 -10.37 18.18 4.89
CA GLU A 171 -10.44 19.65 4.83
C GLU A 171 -11.52 20.26 5.76
N PRO A 172 -12.76 19.71 5.86
CA PRO A 172 -13.80 20.27 6.73
C PRO A 172 -13.57 20.06 8.23
N MET A 173 -12.50 19.36 8.65
CA MET A 173 -12.19 19.15 10.07
C MET A 173 -11.43 20.32 10.70
N GLY A 174 -10.83 21.18 9.88
CA GLY A 174 -10.07 22.36 10.31
C GLY A 174 -8.69 22.46 9.67
N GLU A 175 -7.98 23.52 10.04
CA GLU A 175 -6.65 23.81 9.51
C GLU A 175 -5.65 22.69 9.85
N GLY A 176 -4.89 22.26 8.86
CA GLY A 176 -3.92 21.15 8.99
C GLY A 176 -4.49 19.74 8.84
N TYR A 177 -5.79 19.51 9.03
CA TYR A 177 -6.38 18.17 8.90
C TYR A 177 -6.36 17.64 7.46
N ALA A 178 -6.40 18.52 6.47
CA ALA A 178 -6.26 18.11 5.07
C ALA A 178 -4.90 17.46 4.80
N ILE A 179 -3.81 18.01 5.34
CA ILE A 179 -2.45 17.47 5.23
C ILE A 179 -2.34 16.18 6.05
N PHE A 180 -2.94 16.16 7.25
CA PHE A 180 -3.02 14.95 8.05
C PHE A 180 -3.76 13.81 7.35
N GLY A 181 -4.85 14.12 6.66
CA GLY A 181 -5.58 13.16 5.82
C GLY A 181 -4.69 12.54 4.74
N ILE A 182 -3.87 13.34 4.05
CA ILE A 182 -2.92 12.83 3.05
C ILE A 182 -1.89 11.91 3.70
N SER A 183 -1.32 12.28 4.85
CA SER A 183 -0.36 11.45 5.56
C SER A 183 -0.99 10.12 6.05
N MET A 184 -2.24 10.17 6.50
CA MET A 184 -2.99 8.96 6.88
C MET A 184 -3.34 8.07 5.69
N ALA A 185 -3.55 8.63 4.50
CA ALA A 185 -3.68 7.84 3.28
C ALA A 185 -2.37 7.10 2.94
N ALA A 186 -1.21 7.75 3.12
CA ALA A 186 0.09 7.09 2.97
C ALA A 186 0.30 5.97 4.00
N VAL A 187 -0.03 6.20 5.27
CA VAL A 187 -0.02 5.16 6.31
C VAL A 187 -0.96 4.02 5.95
N GLY A 188 -2.16 4.31 5.45
CA GLY A 188 -3.12 3.32 4.98
C GLY A 188 -2.56 2.47 3.84
N MET A 189 -1.93 3.08 2.85
CA MET A 189 -1.31 2.40 1.71
C MET A 189 -0.22 1.41 2.14
N LEU A 190 0.57 1.76 3.15
CA LEU A 190 1.67 0.95 3.66
C LEU A 190 1.27 0.04 4.84
N SER A 191 0.03 0.08 5.30
CA SER A 191 -0.42 -0.64 6.51
C SER A 191 -0.30 -2.16 6.40
N ILE A 192 -0.40 -2.72 5.19
CA ILE A 192 -0.28 -4.16 4.93
C ILE A 192 1.12 -4.56 4.47
N VAL A 193 2.13 -3.74 4.82
CA VAL A 193 3.53 -3.95 4.40
C VAL A 193 4.05 -5.35 4.74
N GLY A 194 3.65 -5.92 5.87
CA GLY A 194 4.04 -7.29 6.23
C GLY A 194 3.59 -8.35 5.23
N MET A 195 2.38 -8.18 4.66
CA MET A 195 1.89 -9.06 3.60
C MET A 195 2.62 -8.80 2.28
N ILE A 196 2.92 -7.54 1.97
CA ILE A 196 3.68 -7.16 0.77
C ILE A 196 5.08 -7.76 0.81
N ILE A 197 5.81 -7.64 1.93
CA ILE A 197 7.14 -8.25 2.12
C ILE A 197 7.08 -9.77 1.95
N SER A 198 6.04 -10.41 2.45
CA SER A 198 5.86 -11.87 2.29
C SER A 198 5.67 -12.27 0.82
N ASN A 199 4.92 -11.47 0.06
CA ASN A 199 4.74 -11.70 -1.38
C ASN A 199 6.03 -11.46 -2.16
N ASP A 200 6.73 -10.39 -1.88
CA ASP A 200 7.99 -10.03 -2.55
C ASP A 200 9.11 -11.04 -2.25
N ALA A 201 9.12 -11.60 -1.03
CA ALA A 201 10.09 -12.64 -0.65
C ALA A 201 9.87 -13.95 -1.41
N TYR A 202 8.69 -14.20 -1.93
CA TYR A 202 8.39 -15.42 -2.68
C TYR A 202 9.18 -15.49 -3.98
N GLY A 203 9.31 -14.39 -4.74
CA GLY A 203 10.01 -14.36 -6.02
C GLY A 203 11.46 -14.87 -5.94
N PRO A 204 12.33 -14.33 -5.07
CA PRO A 204 13.72 -14.75 -4.95
C PRO A 204 13.92 -16.16 -4.34
N ILE A 205 12.90 -16.76 -3.70
CA ILE A 205 12.99 -18.06 -3.04
C ILE A 205 12.60 -19.19 -3.99
N VAL A 206 11.76 -18.96 -4.97
CA VAL A 206 11.24 -19.93 -5.94
C VAL A 206 11.98 -19.85 -7.25
#